data_3e0ce55c69cd55bd72773be4697bda5f
#
_entry.id   3e0ce55c69cd55bd72773be4697bda5f
#
_cell.length_a   1.000
_cell.length_b   1.000
_cell.length_c   1.000
_cell.angle_alpha   90.00
_cell.angle_beta   90.00
_cell.angle_gamma   90.00
#
_symmetry.space_group_name_H-M   'P 1'
#
loop_
_entity.id
_entity.type
_entity.pdbx_description
1 polymer ?
#
loop_
_entity_poly.entity_id
_entity_poly.type
_entity_poly.pdbx_seq_one_letter_code
_entity_poly.pdbx_strand_id
1 'polypeptide(L)'
;MQDTEKGVSRYLKSIGLHTHIEARTALDKNYISASTFESYYSFCFIRNPWDHALSQFFELKKDQRLQSLDLDTFIEGGMLDKFARSCRSIYSDQGTILVKRLYRYENLQETVESIFNDLNLTGNPQLPRAKSDLRTDKRPYKDLLNSIQRNNIERIFAQEIEWGKYLF
;
A
#
# COMPACT_ATOMS: atom_id res chain seq x y z
N MET A 1 13.78 -7.01 15.08
CA MET A 1 12.62 -6.64 14.25
C MET A 1 12.42 -7.56 13.03
N GLN A 2 13.44 -7.90 12.24
CA GLN A 2 13.31 -8.87 11.12
C GLN A 2 12.84 -10.27 11.56
N ASP A 3 13.13 -10.72 12.76
CA ASP A 3 12.71 -12.04 13.24
C ASP A 3 11.24 -12.12 13.62
N THR A 4 10.64 -11.01 14.06
CA THR A 4 9.20 -10.96 14.42
C THR A 4 8.33 -11.02 13.15
N GLU A 5 8.72 -10.30 12.10
CA GLU A 5 8.00 -10.29 10.81
C GLU A 5 8.04 -11.67 10.14
N LYS A 6 9.20 -12.33 10.16
CA LYS A 6 9.34 -13.72 9.67
C LYS A 6 8.52 -14.71 10.51
N GLY A 7 8.44 -14.49 11.82
CA GLY A 7 7.63 -15.31 12.75
C GLY A 7 6.14 -15.21 12.43
N VAL A 8 5.61 -13.98 12.30
CA VAL A 8 4.21 -13.74 11.94
C VAL A 8 3.87 -14.32 10.57
N SER A 9 4.71 -14.07 9.56
CA SER A 9 4.50 -14.62 8.20
C SER A 9 4.47 -16.17 8.22
N ARG A 10 5.35 -16.82 9.00
CA ARG A 10 5.38 -18.27 9.14
C ARG A 10 4.13 -18.80 9.82
N TYR A 11 3.69 -18.14 10.89
CA TYR A 11 2.46 -18.50 11.61
C TYR A 11 1.24 -18.36 10.69
N LEU A 12 1.08 -17.24 10.00
CA LEU A 12 -0.04 -17.03 9.06
C LEU A 12 -0.07 -18.10 7.97
N LYS A 13 1.09 -18.44 7.39
CA LYS A 13 1.18 -19.53 6.41
C LYS A 13 0.78 -20.89 6.98
N SER A 14 1.11 -21.18 8.24
CA SER A 14 0.77 -22.46 8.87
C SER A 14 -0.74 -22.66 9.07
N ILE A 15 -1.49 -21.56 9.14
CA ILE A 15 -2.96 -21.57 9.23
C ILE A 15 -3.64 -21.22 7.89
N GLY A 16 -2.89 -21.27 6.78
CA GLY A 16 -3.41 -21.05 5.42
C GLY A 16 -3.66 -19.59 5.07
N LEU A 17 -3.11 -18.63 5.85
CA LEU A 17 -3.26 -17.21 5.61
C LEU A 17 -2.00 -16.59 4.97
N HIS A 18 -2.20 -15.47 4.31
CA HIS A 18 -1.14 -14.62 3.77
C HIS A 18 -1.04 -13.31 4.55
N THR A 19 0.15 -12.72 4.59
CA THR A 19 0.37 -11.39 5.20
C THR A 19 -0.37 -10.26 4.48
N HIS A 20 -0.82 -10.49 3.26
CA HIS A 20 -1.55 -9.54 2.41
C HIS A 20 -2.92 -10.13 2.00
N ILE A 21 -3.65 -10.70 2.98
CA ILE A 21 -5.00 -11.19 2.71
C ILE A 21 -5.94 -10.01 2.47
N GLU A 22 -6.77 -10.13 1.46
CA GLU A 22 -7.80 -9.15 1.14
C GLU A 22 -8.90 -9.17 2.21
N ALA A 23 -9.37 -8.00 2.62
CA ALA A 23 -10.42 -7.88 3.64
C ALA A 23 -11.69 -8.65 3.24
N ARG A 24 -12.10 -8.58 1.97
CA ARG A 24 -13.22 -9.37 1.43
C ARG A 24 -12.98 -10.86 1.59
N THR A 25 -11.82 -11.36 1.17
CA THR A 25 -11.47 -12.78 1.28
C THR A 25 -11.45 -13.26 2.74
N ALA A 26 -10.99 -12.42 3.66
CA ALA A 26 -10.99 -12.75 5.09
C ALA A 26 -12.41 -12.91 5.64
N LEU A 27 -13.36 -12.09 5.19
CA LEU A 27 -14.78 -12.17 5.55
C LEU A 27 -15.45 -13.38 4.89
N ASP A 28 -15.31 -13.55 3.59
CA ASP A 28 -15.99 -14.61 2.82
C ASP A 28 -15.55 -16.02 3.24
N LYS A 29 -14.28 -16.17 3.65
CA LYS A 29 -13.76 -17.43 4.19
C LYS A 29 -13.95 -17.59 5.70
N ASN A 30 -14.65 -16.66 6.34
CA ASN A 30 -14.86 -16.67 7.79
C ASN A 30 -13.57 -16.73 8.63
N TYR A 31 -12.46 -16.18 8.13
CA TYR A 31 -11.24 -16.02 8.94
C TYR A 31 -11.43 -14.98 10.04
N ILE A 32 -12.34 -14.05 9.81
CA ILE A 32 -12.86 -13.12 10.79
C ILE A 32 -14.39 -13.01 10.60
N SER A 33 -15.15 -13.03 11.68
CA SER A 33 -16.59 -12.83 11.58
C SER A 33 -16.93 -11.39 11.19
N ALA A 34 -18.05 -11.17 10.52
CA ALA A 34 -18.51 -9.82 10.18
C ALA A 34 -18.65 -8.93 11.44
N SER A 35 -19.20 -9.46 12.53
CA SER A 35 -19.34 -8.72 13.80
C SER A 35 -17.98 -8.35 14.43
N THR A 36 -17.00 -9.23 14.36
CA THR A 36 -15.65 -8.94 14.84
C THR A 36 -14.98 -7.88 13.96
N PHE A 37 -15.07 -8.00 12.63
CA PHE A 37 -14.53 -7.02 11.70
C PHE A 37 -15.15 -5.62 11.92
N GLU A 38 -16.45 -5.57 12.11
CA GLU A 38 -17.18 -4.36 12.45
C GLU A 38 -16.78 -3.74 13.79
N SER A 39 -16.45 -4.57 14.79
CA SER A 39 -16.05 -4.07 16.12
C SER A 39 -14.61 -3.57 16.18
N TYR A 40 -13.73 -4.10 15.32
CA TYR A 40 -12.29 -3.77 15.32
C TYR A 40 -12.03 -2.39 14.69
N TYR A 41 -10.96 -1.75 15.14
CA TYR A 41 -10.40 -0.57 14.52
C TYR A 41 -9.57 -1.00 13.30
N SER A 42 -10.23 -1.10 12.14
CA SER A 42 -9.59 -1.48 10.89
C SER A 42 -9.15 -0.25 10.10
N PHE A 43 -7.94 -0.26 9.57
CA PHE A 43 -7.40 0.85 8.80
C PHE A 43 -6.42 0.39 7.73
N CYS A 44 -6.17 1.26 6.76
CA CYS A 44 -5.13 1.10 5.75
C CYS A 44 -4.47 2.45 5.45
N PHE A 45 -3.25 2.41 4.93
CA PHE A 45 -2.57 3.57 4.38
C PHE A 45 -2.61 3.51 2.85
N ILE A 46 -2.97 4.63 2.24
CA ILE A 46 -2.79 4.87 0.81
C ILE A 46 -1.68 5.91 0.62
N ARG A 47 -0.95 5.79 -0.47
CA ARG A 47 0.18 6.66 -0.80
C ARG A 47 -0.13 7.47 -2.03
N ASN A 48 0.50 8.66 -2.15
CA ASN A 48 0.43 9.46 -3.36
C ASN A 48 0.71 8.56 -4.59
N PRO A 49 -0.25 8.43 -5.53
CA PRO A 49 -0.18 7.45 -6.61
C PRO A 49 1.04 7.56 -7.51
N TRP A 50 1.47 8.78 -7.83
CA TRP A 50 2.62 9.02 -8.68
C TRP A 50 3.93 8.65 -7.99
N ASP A 51 4.05 8.96 -6.71
CA ASP A 51 5.19 8.54 -5.90
C ASP A 51 5.18 7.04 -5.62
N HIS A 52 3.99 6.45 -5.44
CA HIS A 52 3.81 5.00 -5.25
C HIS A 52 4.22 4.21 -6.50
N ALA A 53 3.82 4.67 -7.69
CA ALA A 53 4.20 4.06 -8.96
C ALA A 53 5.73 4.06 -9.16
N LEU A 54 6.39 5.19 -8.91
CA LEU A 54 7.84 5.28 -8.99
C LEU A 54 8.54 4.39 -7.94
N SER A 55 8.02 4.37 -6.72
CA SER A 55 8.56 3.50 -5.66
C SER A 55 8.51 2.03 -6.06
N GLN A 56 7.40 1.59 -6.63
CA GLN A 56 7.23 0.22 -7.12
C GLN A 56 8.16 -0.08 -8.31
N PHE A 57 8.27 0.85 -9.24
CA PHE A 57 9.19 0.72 -10.37
C PHE A 57 10.64 0.48 -9.91
N PHE A 58 11.14 1.30 -9.00
CA PHE A 58 12.50 1.15 -8.46
C PHE A 58 12.67 -0.12 -7.61
N GLU A 59 11.63 -0.57 -6.91
CA GLU A 59 11.65 -1.84 -6.20
C GLU A 59 11.81 -3.02 -7.17
N LEU A 60 11.06 -3.04 -8.26
CA LEU A 60 11.14 -4.09 -9.29
C LEU A 60 12.50 -4.14 -9.97
N LYS A 61 13.15 -3.01 -10.19
CA LYS A 61 14.49 -2.96 -10.82
C LYS A 61 15.61 -3.57 -9.99
N LYS A 62 15.37 -3.97 -8.75
CA LYS A 62 16.32 -4.77 -7.97
C LYS A 62 16.41 -6.21 -8.43
N ASP A 63 15.35 -6.74 -9.02
CA ASP A 63 15.40 -8.03 -9.68
C ASP A 63 16.26 -7.91 -10.94
N GLN A 64 17.33 -8.69 -11.00
CA GLN A 64 18.26 -8.69 -12.14
C GLN A 64 17.55 -8.90 -13.49
N ARG A 65 16.45 -9.67 -13.48
CA ARG A 65 15.63 -9.94 -14.67
C ARG A 65 14.87 -8.72 -15.17
N LEU A 66 14.66 -7.72 -14.30
CA LEU A 66 13.88 -6.51 -14.58
C LEU A 66 14.75 -5.24 -14.63
N GLN A 67 16.07 -5.37 -14.61
CA GLN A 67 16.97 -4.20 -14.66
C GLN A 67 16.81 -3.37 -15.94
N SER A 68 16.49 -4.01 -17.07
CA SER A 68 16.25 -3.35 -18.36
C SER A 68 14.83 -2.77 -18.50
N LEU A 69 13.94 -3.01 -17.52
CA LEU A 69 12.59 -2.45 -17.53
C LEU A 69 12.66 -0.92 -17.55
N ASP A 70 12.03 -0.30 -18.53
CA ASP A 70 11.82 1.14 -18.58
C ASP A 70 10.47 1.52 -17.96
N LEU A 71 10.31 2.80 -17.65
CA LEU A 71 9.14 3.31 -16.94
C LEU A 71 7.86 3.24 -17.78
N ASP A 72 7.97 3.47 -19.09
CA ASP A 72 6.81 3.43 -19.99
C ASP A 72 6.27 2.00 -20.10
N THR A 73 7.14 1.02 -20.32
CA THR A 73 6.78 -0.40 -20.31
C THR A 73 6.17 -0.85 -18.97
N PHE A 74 6.68 -0.36 -17.85
CA PHE A 74 6.09 -0.64 -16.54
C PHE A 74 4.67 -0.11 -16.40
N ILE A 75 4.44 1.14 -16.83
CA ILE A 75 3.14 1.82 -16.72
C ILE A 75 2.14 1.24 -17.73
N GLU A 76 2.51 1.13 -19.01
CA GLU A 76 1.60 0.80 -20.11
C GLU A 76 1.47 -0.70 -20.34
N GLY A 77 2.48 -1.49 -19.98
CA GLY A 77 2.50 -2.95 -20.11
C GLY A 77 1.63 -3.71 -19.08
N GLY A 78 0.82 -3.01 -18.29
CA GLY A 78 -0.13 -3.60 -17.35
C GLY A 78 0.46 -4.01 -16.00
N MET A 79 1.78 -3.89 -15.79
CA MET A 79 2.41 -4.22 -14.50
C MET A 79 1.95 -3.29 -13.40
N LEU A 80 1.88 -1.98 -13.68
CA LEU A 80 1.40 -0.99 -12.72
C LEU A 80 -0.09 -1.17 -12.41
N ASP A 81 -0.92 -1.47 -13.40
CA ASP A 81 -2.35 -1.71 -13.20
C ASP A 81 -2.59 -2.96 -12.33
N LYS A 82 -1.86 -4.05 -12.59
CA LYS A 82 -1.91 -5.25 -11.75
C LYS A 82 -1.50 -4.95 -10.31
N PHE A 83 -0.44 -4.17 -10.13
CA PHE A 83 0.02 -3.74 -8.81
C PHE A 83 -1.03 -2.89 -8.08
N ALA A 84 -1.60 -1.88 -8.74
CA ALA A 84 -2.63 -1.01 -8.17
C ALA A 84 -3.86 -1.80 -7.71
N ARG A 85 -4.35 -2.72 -8.56
CA ARG A 85 -5.48 -3.60 -8.20
C ARG A 85 -5.17 -4.49 -7.01
N SER A 86 -3.96 -5.08 -6.98
CA SER A 86 -3.54 -5.93 -5.86
C SER A 86 -3.42 -5.17 -4.54
N CYS A 87 -2.96 -3.92 -4.56
CA CYS A 87 -2.92 -3.09 -3.36
C CYS A 87 -4.34 -2.70 -2.91
N ARG A 88 -5.19 -2.32 -3.85
CA ARG A 88 -6.56 -1.87 -3.59
C ARG A 88 -7.44 -2.99 -3.02
N SER A 89 -7.33 -4.21 -3.52
CA SER A 89 -8.10 -5.36 -3.04
C SER A 89 -7.86 -5.71 -1.57
N ILE A 90 -6.75 -5.28 -0.99
CA ILE A 90 -6.46 -5.52 0.44
C ILE A 90 -7.51 -4.84 1.34
N TYR A 91 -7.95 -3.63 0.99
CA TYR A 91 -8.81 -2.79 1.86
C TYR A 91 -10.13 -2.36 1.24
N SER A 92 -10.37 -2.72 -0.02
CA SER A 92 -11.61 -2.38 -0.73
C SER A 92 -12.10 -3.53 -1.61
N ASP A 93 -13.38 -3.49 -1.95
CA ASP A 93 -14.03 -4.42 -2.87
C ASP A 93 -15.00 -3.66 -3.76
N GLN A 94 -14.94 -3.90 -5.08
CA GLN A 94 -15.82 -3.27 -6.09
C GLN A 94 -15.97 -1.74 -5.93
N GLY A 95 -14.87 -1.06 -5.59
CA GLY A 95 -14.87 0.40 -5.40
C GLY A 95 -15.38 0.88 -4.03
N THR A 96 -15.73 -0.04 -3.12
CA THR A 96 -16.16 0.29 -1.76
C THR A 96 -15.03 0.02 -0.78
N ILE A 97 -14.69 1.00 0.05
CA ILE A 97 -13.73 0.84 1.14
C ILE A 97 -14.35 -0.03 2.23
N LEU A 98 -13.69 -1.10 2.62
CA LEU A 98 -14.12 -2.04 3.65
C LEU A 98 -13.60 -1.69 5.04
N VAL A 99 -12.41 -1.09 5.11
CA VAL A 99 -11.81 -0.68 6.39
C VAL A 99 -12.44 0.60 6.92
N LYS A 100 -12.46 0.79 8.26
CA LYS A 100 -13.09 1.96 8.89
C LYS A 100 -12.36 3.27 8.63
N ARG A 101 -11.05 3.22 8.43
CA ARG A 101 -10.20 4.39 8.23
C ARG A 101 -9.22 4.16 7.10
N LEU A 102 -9.10 5.18 6.24
CA LEU A 102 -8.11 5.23 5.19
C LEU A 102 -7.24 6.46 5.42
N TYR A 103 -5.95 6.24 5.61
CA TYR A 103 -5.00 7.28 5.96
C TYR A 103 -3.99 7.53 4.83
N ARG A 104 -3.44 8.72 4.78
CA ARG A 104 -2.38 9.05 3.83
C ARG A 104 -1.02 8.64 4.41
N TYR A 105 -0.26 7.91 3.60
CA TYR A 105 1.09 7.43 3.96
C TYR A 105 2.06 8.59 4.24
N GLU A 106 1.84 9.73 3.60
CA GLU A 106 2.66 10.93 3.77
C GLU A 106 2.68 11.45 5.21
N ASN A 107 1.63 11.13 5.98
CA ASN A 107 1.49 11.52 7.39
C ASN A 107 1.64 10.31 8.33
N LEU A 108 2.40 9.29 7.90
CA LEU A 108 2.43 7.96 8.54
C LEU A 108 2.75 8.03 10.05
N GLN A 109 3.81 8.76 10.44
CA GLN A 109 4.24 8.83 11.85
C GLN A 109 3.17 9.49 12.72
N GLU A 110 2.69 10.65 12.33
CA GLU A 110 1.64 11.41 13.05
C GLU A 110 0.34 10.61 13.13
N THR A 111 0.00 9.91 12.05
CA THR A 111 -1.20 9.06 12.02
C THR A 111 -1.09 7.88 12.98
N VAL A 112 0.06 7.21 13.05
CA VAL A 112 0.25 6.09 13.97
C VAL A 112 0.21 6.57 15.42
N GLU A 113 0.77 7.73 15.74
CA GLU A 113 0.67 8.35 17.06
C GLU A 113 -0.80 8.66 17.42
N SER A 114 -1.58 9.20 16.47
CA SER A 114 -3.02 9.43 16.66
C SER A 114 -3.79 8.12 16.90
N ILE A 115 -3.50 7.07 16.14
CA ILE A 115 -4.12 5.74 16.33
C ILE A 115 -3.82 5.19 17.73
N PHE A 116 -2.58 5.34 18.22
CA PHE A 116 -2.22 4.92 19.57
C PHE A 116 -3.04 5.65 20.63
N ASN A 117 -3.23 6.96 20.47
CA ASN A 117 -4.07 7.77 21.35
C ASN A 117 -5.54 7.36 21.30
N ASP A 118 -6.10 7.19 20.10
CA ASP A 118 -7.51 6.80 19.89
C ASP A 118 -7.84 5.44 20.51
N LEU A 119 -6.85 4.53 20.51
CA LEU A 119 -6.99 3.18 21.07
C LEU A 119 -6.50 3.08 22.54
N ASN A 120 -6.12 4.19 23.15
CA ASN A 120 -5.54 4.24 24.50
C ASN A 120 -4.35 3.26 24.69
N LEU A 121 -3.53 3.10 23.64
CA LEU A 121 -2.33 2.26 23.71
C LEU A 121 -1.18 3.06 24.37
N THR A 122 -0.43 2.38 25.21
CA THR A 122 0.76 2.97 25.87
C THR A 122 1.99 2.81 24.99
N GLY A 123 2.88 3.80 25.00
CA GLY A 123 4.15 3.78 24.30
C GLY A 123 4.28 4.90 23.27
N ASN A 124 5.48 5.05 22.73
CA ASN A 124 5.78 6.00 21.66
C ASN A 124 6.15 5.20 20.40
N PRO A 125 5.24 5.07 19.41
CA PRO A 125 5.48 4.27 18.23
C PRO A 125 6.50 4.95 17.30
N GLN A 126 7.76 4.53 17.40
CA GLN A 126 8.80 4.98 16.46
C GLN A 126 8.82 4.07 15.24
N LEU A 127 8.47 4.61 14.10
CA LEU A 127 8.47 3.85 12.85
C LEU A 127 9.89 3.73 12.28
N PRO A 128 10.33 2.52 11.91
CA PRO A 128 11.62 2.35 11.26
C PRO A 128 11.58 2.96 9.86
N ARG A 129 12.66 3.61 9.46
CA ARG A 129 12.88 4.03 8.06
C ARG A 129 13.23 2.83 7.19
N ALA A 130 12.25 1.96 6.97
CA ALA A 130 12.44 0.80 6.11
C ALA A 130 12.36 1.19 4.64
N LYS A 131 13.27 0.63 3.83
CA LYS A 131 13.28 0.78 2.36
C LYS A 131 13.42 2.23 1.84
N SER A 132 13.91 3.17 2.63
CA SER A 132 14.12 4.56 2.21
C SER A 132 15.17 4.71 1.11
N ASP A 133 16.07 3.73 0.96
CA ASP A 133 17.22 3.77 0.04
C ASP A 133 16.97 3.02 -1.28
N LEU A 134 15.76 2.51 -1.48
CA LEU A 134 15.42 1.72 -2.66
C LEU A 134 15.34 2.55 -3.94
N ARG A 135 14.83 3.76 -3.83
CA ARG A 135 14.73 4.69 -4.93
C ARG A 135 16.08 5.37 -5.12
N THR A 136 16.76 5.06 -6.21
CA THR A 136 18.09 5.61 -6.55
C THR A 136 17.99 7.07 -6.98
N ASP A 137 16.94 7.44 -7.72
CA ASP A 137 16.67 8.82 -8.11
C ASP A 137 15.75 9.49 -7.06
N LYS A 138 16.30 10.41 -6.29
CA LYS A 138 15.60 11.10 -5.18
C LYS A 138 14.83 12.34 -5.62
N ARG A 139 14.82 12.71 -6.91
CA ARG A 139 14.04 13.84 -7.40
C ARG A 139 12.56 13.66 -7.10
N PRO A 140 11.79 14.73 -6.91
CA PRO A 140 10.34 14.64 -6.78
C PRO A 140 9.71 13.92 -7.97
N TYR A 141 8.60 13.22 -7.75
CA TYR A 141 7.89 12.51 -8.82
C TYR A 141 7.45 13.46 -9.96
N LYS A 142 7.19 14.72 -9.63
CA LYS A 142 6.83 15.79 -10.59
C LYS A 142 7.92 16.07 -11.61
N ASP A 143 9.17 15.88 -11.23
CA ASP A 143 10.33 16.12 -12.11
C ASP A 143 10.72 14.88 -12.92
N LEU A 144 10.17 13.72 -12.59
CA LEU A 144 10.50 12.43 -13.20
C LEU A 144 9.44 11.96 -14.21
N LEU A 145 8.20 12.40 -14.05
CA LEU A 145 7.09 11.95 -14.87
C LEU A 145 6.75 12.96 -15.96
N ASN A 146 6.72 12.50 -17.19
CA ASN A 146 6.15 13.30 -18.29
C ASN A 146 4.60 13.31 -18.22
N SER A 147 3.96 14.11 -19.05
CA SER A 147 2.49 14.27 -19.06
C SER A 147 1.74 12.98 -19.38
N ILE A 148 2.28 12.13 -20.27
CA ILE A 148 1.66 10.86 -20.65
C ILE A 148 1.71 9.89 -19.48
N GLN A 149 2.87 9.72 -18.86
CA GLN A 149 3.07 8.87 -17.68
C GLN A 149 2.18 9.33 -16.51
N ARG A 150 2.14 10.64 -16.26
CA ARG A 150 1.27 11.23 -15.25
C ARG A 150 -0.19 10.84 -15.48
N ASN A 151 -0.72 11.04 -16.68
CA ASN A 151 -2.12 10.78 -17.01
C ASN A 151 -2.46 9.27 -16.94
N ASN A 152 -1.53 8.39 -17.36
CA ASN A 152 -1.70 6.95 -17.24
C ASN A 152 -1.76 6.51 -15.78
N ILE A 153 -0.88 7.03 -14.92
CA ILE A 153 -0.92 6.76 -13.47
C ILE A 153 -2.22 7.27 -12.86
N GLU A 154 -2.66 8.49 -13.22
CA GLU A 154 -3.92 9.07 -12.77
C GLU A 154 -5.11 8.18 -13.09
N ARG A 155 -5.18 7.67 -14.31
CA ARG A 155 -6.24 6.74 -14.75
C ARG A 155 -6.21 5.42 -13.97
N ILE A 156 -5.03 4.84 -13.74
CA ILE A 156 -4.85 3.57 -13.03
C ILE A 156 -5.24 3.68 -11.55
N PHE A 157 -4.89 4.80 -10.92
CA PHE A 157 -5.10 5.06 -9.49
C PHE A 157 -6.26 6.02 -9.23
N ALA A 158 -7.23 6.14 -10.12
CA ALA A 158 -8.30 7.12 -10.00
C ALA A 158 -9.05 7.04 -8.65
N GLN A 159 -9.27 5.82 -8.14
CA GLN A 159 -9.94 5.62 -6.84
C GLN A 159 -9.09 6.10 -5.67
N GLU A 160 -7.80 5.78 -5.64
CA GLU A 160 -6.87 6.24 -4.58
C GLU A 160 -6.70 7.77 -4.60
N ILE A 161 -6.70 8.37 -5.79
CA ILE A 161 -6.67 9.83 -5.95
C ILE A 161 -7.93 10.45 -5.33
N GLU A 162 -9.09 9.92 -5.67
CA GLU A 162 -10.36 10.38 -5.12
C GLU A 162 -10.42 10.21 -3.59
N TRP A 163 -10.15 9.02 -3.10
CA TRP A 163 -10.21 8.71 -1.67
C TRP A 163 -9.20 9.50 -0.84
N GLY A 164 -7.98 9.64 -1.35
CA GLY A 164 -6.90 10.37 -0.68
C GLY A 164 -6.87 11.87 -0.98
N LYS A 165 -7.74 12.35 -1.88
CA LYS A 165 -7.74 13.75 -2.36
C LYS A 165 -6.36 14.21 -2.81
N TYR A 166 -5.68 13.35 -3.59
CA TYR A 166 -4.35 13.64 -4.10
C TYR A 166 -4.40 14.59 -5.29
N LEU A 167 -3.44 15.50 -5.31
CA LEU A 167 -3.17 16.40 -6.43
C LEU A 167 -1.74 16.17 -6.93
N PHE A 168 -1.57 16.23 -8.25
CA PHE A 168 -0.23 16.14 -8.85
C PHE A 168 0.63 17.32 -8.52
#